data_5b387e4d8df55e24e77b1b2c2830c572
#
_entry.id   5b387e4d8df55e24e77b1b2c2830c572
#
_cell.length_a   1.000
_cell.length_b   1.000
_cell.length_c   1.000
_cell.angle_alpha   90.00
_cell.angle_beta   90.00
_cell.angle_gamma   90.00
#
_symmetry.space_group_name_H-M   'P 1'
#
loop_
_entity.id
_entity.type
_entity.pdbx_description
1 polymer ?
#
loop_
_entity_poly.entity_id
_entity_poly.type
_entity_poly.pdbx_seq_one_letter_code
_entity_poly.pdbx_strand_id
1 'polypeptide(L)'
;MELLTGVLFVSVYLRWAADGWLTLLFYLIIVSLFIATTVYDLRHKIIPDLFVSLLVVLALLRPLFFSLASYDFHSLISDYQTVIWGGLAAGGVFFLLWLLSRGRWLGFGDVKLALSIGFLLGPVHVFSALVLAVWFGAIVGLVLVFLTKTGLFGFRKYFTIKSELPFAPFIILGVLLNLLFQVNVF
;
A
#
# COMPACT_ATOMS: atom_id res chain seq x y z
N MET A 1 6.37 -17.33 -3.74
CA MET A 1 5.22 -16.61 -3.16
C MET A 1 4.82 -17.14 -1.79
N GLU A 2 4.73 -18.46 -1.61
CA GLU A 2 4.30 -19.08 -0.33
C GLU A 2 5.14 -18.67 0.88
N LEU A 3 6.47 -18.71 0.75
CA LEU A 3 7.37 -18.30 1.85
C LEU A 3 7.16 -16.83 2.27
N LEU A 4 7.00 -15.93 1.30
CA LEU A 4 6.80 -14.51 1.56
C LEU A 4 5.44 -14.27 2.25
N THR A 5 4.40 -14.95 1.82
CA THR A 5 3.08 -14.93 2.45
C THR A 5 3.16 -15.45 3.90
N GLY A 6 3.86 -16.56 4.12
CA GLY A 6 4.06 -17.12 5.46
C GLY A 6 4.81 -16.15 6.39
N VAL A 7 5.90 -15.54 5.91
CA VAL A 7 6.66 -14.54 6.69
C VAL A 7 5.79 -13.34 7.05
N LEU A 8 4.97 -12.84 6.10
CA LEU A 8 4.07 -11.71 6.37
C LEU A 8 3.01 -12.07 7.41
N PHE A 9 2.42 -13.26 7.34
CA PHE A 9 1.42 -13.69 8.31
C PHE A 9 2.01 -13.87 9.70
N VAL A 10 3.20 -14.44 9.80
CA VAL A 10 3.94 -14.54 11.08
C VAL A 10 4.25 -13.14 11.63
N SER A 11 4.68 -12.21 10.80
CA SER A 11 4.97 -10.83 11.21
C SER A 11 3.71 -10.12 11.72
N VAL A 12 2.56 -10.31 11.06
CA VAL A 12 1.26 -9.79 11.50
C VAL A 12 0.87 -10.41 12.85
N TYR A 13 1.03 -11.73 12.99
CA TYR A 13 0.74 -12.41 14.24
C TYR A 13 1.60 -11.85 15.39
N LEU A 14 2.91 -11.78 15.21
CA LEU A 14 3.83 -11.26 16.23
C LEU A 14 3.52 -9.80 16.61
N ARG A 15 3.02 -9.00 15.67
CA ARG A 15 2.73 -7.58 15.90
C ARG A 15 1.42 -7.32 16.62
N TRP A 16 0.36 -8.08 16.31
CA TRP A 16 -1.01 -7.80 16.78
C TRP A 16 -1.68 -8.91 17.58
N ALA A 17 -1.01 -10.03 17.86
CA ALA A 17 -1.60 -11.11 18.65
C ALA A 17 -1.99 -10.66 20.08
N ALA A 18 -1.24 -9.70 20.64
CA ALA A 18 -1.52 -9.16 21.97
C ALA A 18 -2.72 -8.20 22.01
N ASP A 19 -3.07 -7.58 20.87
CA ASP A 19 -4.13 -6.56 20.78
C ASP A 19 -5.54 -7.17 20.63
N GLY A 20 -5.64 -8.49 20.64
CA GLY A 20 -6.89 -9.23 20.55
C GLY A 20 -7.15 -9.86 19.19
N TRP A 21 -7.99 -10.89 19.20
CA TRP A 21 -8.26 -11.73 18.02
C TRP A 21 -8.95 -10.98 16.87
N LEU A 22 -9.81 -10.00 17.17
CA LEU A 22 -10.48 -9.18 16.16
C LEU A 22 -9.48 -8.30 15.41
N THR A 23 -8.56 -7.66 16.12
CA THR A 23 -7.48 -6.85 15.55
C THR A 23 -6.58 -7.71 14.67
N LEU A 24 -6.19 -8.88 15.14
CA LEU A 24 -5.38 -9.82 14.37
C LEU A 24 -6.10 -10.24 13.08
N LEU A 25 -7.36 -10.64 13.17
CA LEU A 25 -8.17 -11.03 12.00
C LEU A 25 -8.27 -9.88 10.98
N PHE A 26 -8.51 -8.66 11.45
CA PHE A 26 -8.61 -7.47 10.60
C PHE A 26 -7.32 -7.25 9.79
N TYR A 27 -6.15 -7.27 10.42
CA TYR A 27 -4.88 -7.08 9.71
C TYR A 27 -4.49 -8.28 8.84
N LEU A 28 -4.87 -9.50 9.20
CA LEU A 28 -4.68 -10.67 8.32
C LEU A 28 -5.49 -10.53 7.02
N ILE A 29 -6.72 -10.04 7.09
CA ILE A 29 -7.55 -9.78 5.91
C ILE A 29 -6.91 -8.70 5.04
N ILE A 30 -6.46 -7.57 5.63
CA ILE A 30 -5.81 -6.49 4.90
C ILE A 30 -4.54 -6.97 4.19
N VAL A 31 -3.68 -7.70 4.90
CA VAL A 31 -2.43 -8.22 4.30
C VAL A 31 -2.72 -9.23 3.20
N SER A 32 -3.77 -10.06 3.35
CA SER A 32 -4.22 -10.97 2.28
C SER A 32 -4.65 -10.21 1.03
N LEU A 33 -5.41 -9.10 1.18
CA LEU A 33 -5.80 -8.23 0.07
C LEU A 33 -4.60 -7.53 -0.57
N PHE A 34 -3.62 -7.10 0.21
CA PHE A 34 -2.38 -6.53 -0.30
C PHE A 34 -1.58 -7.54 -1.13
N ILE A 35 -1.45 -8.78 -0.65
CA ILE A 35 -0.79 -9.86 -1.40
C ILE A 35 -1.55 -10.14 -2.70
N ALA A 36 -2.88 -10.26 -2.64
CA ALA A 36 -3.70 -10.50 -3.81
C ALA A 36 -3.57 -9.36 -4.84
N THR A 37 -3.62 -8.10 -4.40
CA THR A 37 -3.43 -6.92 -5.25
C THR A 37 -2.04 -6.92 -5.89
N THR A 38 -0.99 -7.20 -5.10
CA THR A 38 0.40 -7.28 -5.60
C THR A 38 0.55 -8.35 -6.67
N VAL A 39 0.05 -9.55 -6.42
CA VAL A 39 0.14 -10.68 -7.37
C VAL A 39 -0.64 -10.38 -8.65
N TYR A 40 -1.80 -9.76 -8.51
CA TYR A 40 -2.64 -9.42 -9.66
C TYR A 40 -1.99 -8.32 -10.51
N ASP A 41 -1.46 -7.27 -9.89
CA ASP A 41 -0.78 -6.17 -10.58
C ASP A 41 0.49 -6.64 -11.30
N LEU A 42 1.29 -7.51 -10.66
CA LEU A 42 2.48 -8.11 -11.29
C LEU A 42 2.16 -8.96 -12.53
N ARG A 43 0.99 -9.62 -12.55
CA ARG A 43 0.58 -10.48 -13.67
C ARG A 43 -0.13 -9.72 -14.79
N HIS A 44 -1.03 -8.83 -14.42
CA HIS A 44 -1.97 -8.19 -15.36
C HIS A 44 -1.71 -6.69 -15.54
N LYS A 45 -0.87 -6.06 -14.70
CA LYS A 45 -0.61 -4.62 -14.67
C LYS A 45 -1.89 -3.78 -14.54
N ILE A 46 -2.85 -4.31 -13.82
CA ILE A 46 -4.14 -3.68 -13.56
C ILE A 46 -4.49 -3.97 -12.10
N ILE A 47 -4.98 -2.97 -11.39
CA ILE A 47 -5.47 -3.12 -10.02
C ILE A 47 -6.99 -3.34 -10.07
N PRO A 48 -7.51 -4.50 -9.60
CA PRO A 48 -8.93 -4.77 -9.61
C PRO A 48 -9.68 -3.83 -8.66
N ASP A 49 -10.75 -3.23 -9.15
CA ASP A 49 -11.59 -2.31 -8.37
C ASP A 49 -12.21 -3.00 -7.15
N LEU A 50 -12.47 -4.30 -7.23
CA LEU A 50 -12.98 -5.11 -6.11
C LEU A 50 -12.01 -5.07 -4.91
N PHE A 51 -10.71 -5.26 -5.12
CA PHE A 51 -9.74 -5.27 -4.02
C PHE A 51 -9.59 -3.89 -3.38
N VAL A 52 -9.58 -2.85 -4.20
CA VAL A 52 -9.55 -1.46 -3.73
C VAL A 52 -10.80 -1.12 -2.93
N SER A 53 -11.99 -1.47 -3.44
CA SER A 53 -13.26 -1.20 -2.75
C SER A 53 -13.33 -1.93 -1.39
N LEU A 54 -12.87 -3.17 -1.33
CA LEU A 54 -12.78 -3.92 -0.07
C LEU A 54 -11.82 -3.25 0.92
N LEU A 55 -10.66 -2.78 0.45
CA LEU A 55 -9.72 -2.04 1.30
C LEU A 55 -10.33 -0.74 1.82
N VAL A 56 -11.04 0.01 0.99
CA VAL A 56 -11.76 1.23 1.41
C VAL A 56 -12.81 0.92 2.47
N VAL A 57 -13.64 -0.10 2.26
CA VAL A 57 -14.67 -0.51 3.22
C VAL A 57 -14.03 -0.90 4.55
N LEU A 58 -12.98 -1.72 4.55
CA LEU A 58 -12.28 -2.13 5.75
C LEU A 58 -11.64 -0.93 6.47
N ALA A 59 -11.02 -0.01 5.72
CA ALA A 59 -10.42 1.19 6.30
C ALA A 59 -11.46 2.10 6.97
N LEU A 60 -12.63 2.26 6.36
CA LEU A 60 -13.74 3.05 6.92
C LEU A 60 -14.41 2.35 8.12
N LEU A 61 -14.42 1.02 8.16
CA LEU A 61 -14.93 0.26 9.30
C LEU A 61 -13.94 0.24 10.48
N ARG A 62 -12.65 0.50 10.24
CA ARG A 62 -11.62 0.47 11.27
C ARG A 62 -11.95 1.30 12.51
N PRO A 63 -12.30 2.60 12.44
CA PRO A 63 -12.64 3.39 13.61
C PRO A 63 -13.79 2.78 14.42
N LEU A 64 -14.80 2.25 13.75
CA LEU A 64 -15.94 1.62 14.38
C LEU A 64 -15.53 0.39 15.19
N PHE A 65 -14.68 -0.48 14.65
CA PHE A 65 -14.19 -1.67 15.35
C PHE A 65 -13.36 -1.34 16.58
N PHE A 66 -12.51 -0.32 16.51
CA PHE A 66 -11.59 0.03 17.60
C PHE A 66 -12.26 0.93 18.66
N SER A 67 -13.15 1.84 18.29
CA SER A 67 -13.84 2.71 19.23
C SER A 67 -14.99 2.03 19.98
N LEU A 68 -15.64 1.03 19.39
CA LEU A 68 -16.62 0.21 20.11
C LEU A 68 -15.99 -0.54 21.29
N ALA A 69 -14.69 -0.84 21.22
CA ALA A 69 -13.97 -1.46 22.32
C ALA A 69 -13.66 -0.47 23.47
N SER A 70 -13.57 0.84 23.18
CA SER A 70 -13.23 1.90 24.16
C SER A 70 -14.42 2.64 24.72
N TYR A 71 -15.63 2.48 24.16
CA TYR A 71 -16.87 3.18 24.54
C TYR A 71 -16.74 4.74 24.53
N ASP A 72 -15.80 5.29 23.76
CA ASP A 72 -15.56 6.72 23.72
C ASP A 72 -15.99 7.29 22.36
N PHE A 73 -17.11 8.03 22.37
CA PHE A 73 -17.67 8.64 21.17
C PHE A 73 -16.79 9.78 20.62
N HIS A 74 -16.02 10.43 21.47
CA HIS A 74 -15.15 11.53 21.04
C HIS A 74 -13.95 11.01 20.25
N SER A 75 -13.40 9.86 20.64
CA SER A 75 -12.34 9.19 19.90
C SER A 75 -12.82 8.73 18.52
N LEU A 76 -14.06 8.27 18.40
CA LEU A 76 -14.65 7.86 17.13
C LEU A 76 -14.62 9.00 16.09
N ILE A 77 -15.05 10.21 16.48
CA ILE A 77 -15.09 11.36 15.56
C ILE A 77 -13.68 11.74 15.11
N SER A 78 -12.72 11.80 16.05
CA SER A 78 -11.32 12.12 15.72
C SER A 78 -10.67 11.07 14.81
N ASP A 79 -10.99 9.80 15.03
CA ASP A 79 -10.49 8.70 14.20
C ASP A 79 -11.04 8.77 12.77
N TYR A 80 -12.34 9.07 12.61
CA TYR A 80 -12.92 9.26 11.28
C TYR A 80 -12.33 10.48 10.57
N GLN A 81 -12.10 11.58 11.26
CA GLN A 81 -11.42 12.74 10.68
C GLN A 81 -10.02 12.35 10.17
N THR A 82 -9.26 11.63 10.98
CA THR A 82 -7.91 11.16 10.62
C THR A 82 -7.95 10.24 9.39
N VAL A 83 -8.90 9.29 9.35
CA VAL A 83 -9.09 8.39 8.20
C VAL A 83 -9.39 9.19 6.93
N ILE A 84 -10.38 10.10 6.98
CA ILE A 84 -10.80 10.88 5.81
C ILE A 84 -9.67 11.77 5.30
N TRP A 85 -8.99 12.52 6.18
CA TRP A 85 -7.86 13.36 5.79
C TRP A 85 -6.69 12.57 5.21
N GLY A 86 -6.41 11.37 5.75
CA GLY A 86 -5.40 10.48 5.21
C GLY A 86 -5.70 10.04 3.78
N GLY A 87 -6.93 9.62 3.51
CA GLY A 87 -7.38 9.22 2.17
C GLY A 87 -7.34 10.38 1.18
N LEU A 88 -7.91 11.54 1.57
CA LEU A 88 -7.93 12.73 0.71
C LEU A 88 -6.51 13.24 0.41
N ALA A 89 -5.62 13.22 1.39
CA ALA A 89 -4.25 13.66 1.21
C ALA A 89 -3.48 12.73 0.25
N ALA A 90 -3.49 11.42 0.49
CA ALA A 90 -2.79 10.46 -0.36
C ALA A 90 -3.42 10.35 -1.75
N GLY A 91 -4.74 10.16 -1.80
CA GLY A 91 -5.48 10.09 -3.06
C GLY A 91 -5.38 11.39 -3.86
N GLY A 92 -5.44 12.54 -3.19
CA GLY A 92 -5.32 13.86 -3.81
C GLY A 92 -3.95 14.09 -4.45
N VAL A 93 -2.86 13.77 -3.76
CA VAL A 93 -1.49 13.86 -4.31
C VAL A 93 -1.34 12.96 -5.55
N PHE A 94 -1.77 11.69 -5.46
CA PHE A 94 -1.68 10.77 -6.60
C PHE A 94 -2.61 11.16 -7.73
N PHE A 95 -3.80 11.68 -7.43
CA PHE A 95 -4.73 12.21 -8.44
C PHE A 95 -4.14 13.42 -9.16
N LEU A 96 -3.51 14.35 -8.44
CA LEU A 96 -2.83 15.51 -9.06
C LEU A 96 -1.67 15.05 -9.95
N LEU A 97 -0.84 14.09 -9.52
CA LEU A 97 0.22 13.52 -10.34
C LEU A 97 -0.33 12.86 -11.61
N TRP A 98 -1.42 12.10 -11.49
CA TRP A 98 -2.11 11.49 -12.62
C TRP A 98 -2.65 12.54 -13.58
N LEU A 99 -3.30 13.59 -13.07
CA LEU A 99 -3.88 14.66 -13.86
C LEU A 99 -2.80 15.46 -14.60
N LEU A 100 -1.72 15.86 -13.92
CA LEU A 100 -0.59 16.61 -14.50
C LEU A 100 0.14 15.80 -15.56
N SER A 101 0.31 14.49 -15.34
CA SER A 101 0.95 13.59 -16.29
C SER A 101 0.02 13.13 -17.42
N ARG A 102 -1.27 13.45 -17.36
CA ARG A 102 -2.30 12.93 -18.25
C ARG A 102 -2.30 11.39 -18.30
N GLY A 103 -2.09 10.76 -17.15
CA GLY A 103 -2.04 9.31 -17.03
C GLY A 103 -0.78 8.64 -17.59
N ARG A 104 0.28 9.41 -17.91
CA ARG A 104 1.52 8.85 -18.49
C ARG A 104 2.48 8.29 -17.45
N TRP A 105 2.50 8.83 -16.24
CA TRP A 105 3.44 8.43 -15.18
C TRP A 105 2.84 7.40 -14.25
N LEU A 106 1.54 7.46 -14.05
CA LEU A 106 0.83 6.71 -13.02
C LEU A 106 -0.50 6.21 -13.57
N GLY A 107 -0.85 4.95 -13.29
CA GLY A 107 -2.15 4.39 -13.60
C GLY A 107 -3.25 4.94 -12.67
N PHE A 108 -4.47 5.05 -13.15
CA PHE A 108 -5.59 5.47 -12.29
C PHE A 108 -5.87 4.46 -11.15
N GLY A 109 -5.48 3.21 -11.35
CA GLY A 109 -5.51 2.17 -10.30
C GLY A 109 -4.66 2.52 -9.09
N ASP A 110 -3.46 3.08 -9.31
CA ASP A 110 -2.55 3.50 -8.24
C ASP A 110 -3.14 4.67 -7.43
N VAL A 111 -3.90 5.57 -8.07
CA VAL A 111 -4.62 6.66 -7.39
C VAL A 111 -5.66 6.09 -6.42
N LYS A 112 -6.47 5.14 -6.89
CA LYS A 112 -7.47 4.47 -6.06
C LYS A 112 -6.83 3.69 -4.91
N LEU A 113 -5.71 3.01 -5.18
CA LEU A 113 -4.96 2.27 -4.17
C LEU A 113 -4.37 3.23 -3.12
N ALA A 114 -3.75 4.34 -3.52
CA ALA A 114 -3.21 5.34 -2.61
C ALA A 114 -4.31 5.96 -1.72
N LEU A 115 -5.49 6.22 -2.28
CA LEU A 115 -6.65 6.69 -1.53
C LEU A 115 -7.09 5.68 -0.46
N SER A 116 -7.20 4.39 -0.81
CA SER A 116 -7.60 3.33 0.13
C SER A 116 -6.58 3.15 1.26
N ILE A 117 -5.29 3.23 0.93
CA ILE A 117 -4.19 3.16 1.90
C ILE A 117 -4.18 4.40 2.79
N GLY A 118 -4.47 5.58 2.24
CA GLY A 118 -4.60 6.80 3.01
C GLY A 118 -5.70 6.73 4.07
N PHE A 119 -6.86 6.14 3.72
CA PHE A 119 -7.91 5.86 4.67
C PHE A 119 -7.46 4.87 5.76
N LEU A 120 -6.64 3.89 5.41
CA LEU A 120 -6.17 2.88 6.35
C LEU A 120 -5.14 3.42 7.35
N LEU A 121 -4.16 4.20 6.88
CA LEU A 121 -3.01 4.64 7.67
C LEU A 121 -3.20 6.01 8.34
N GLY A 122 -4.07 6.86 7.78
CA GLY A 122 -4.15 8.26 8.17
C GLY A 122 -3.03 9.11 7.55
N PRO A 123 -3.09 10.46 7.74
CA PRO A 123 -2.26 11.40 6.98
C PRO A 123 -0.76 11.27 7.28
N VAL A 124 -0.38 11.08 8.53
CA VAL A 124 1.05 11.03 8.92
C VAL A 124 1.75 9.79 8.39
N HIS A 125 1.14 8.64 8.62
CA HIS A 125 1.75 7.35 8.25
C HIS A 125 1.70 7.07 6.75
N VAL A 126 0.68 7.57 6.04
CA VAL A 126 0.59 7.37 4.59
C VAL A 126 1.71 8.08 3.84
N PHE A 127 2.09 9.29 4.23
CA PHE A 127 3.20 9.98 3.57
C PHE A 127 4.53 9.23 3.77
N SER A 128 4.80 8.73 4.96
CA SER A 128 5.97 7.89 5.22
C SER A 128 5.96 6.62 4.37
N ALA A 129 4.81 5.94 4.27
CA ALA A 129 4.67 4.75 3.43
C ALA A 129 4.87 5.05 1.94
N LEU A 130 4.34 6.17 1.43
CA LEU A 130 4.50 6.59 0.04
C LEU A 130 5.94 6.99 -0.30
N VAL A 131 6.63 7.68 0.61
CA VAL A 131 8.07 8.00 0.44
C VAL A 131 8.89 6.72 0.36
N LEU A 132 8.65 5.76 1.26
CA LEU A 132 9.30 4.44 1.20
C LEU A 132 9.00 3.73 -0.13
N ALA A 133 7.75 3.76 -0.60
CA ALA A 133 7.35 3.18 -1.88
C ALA A 133 8.15 3.76 -3.05
N VAL A 134 8.28 5.08 -3.10
CA VAL A 134 9.06 5.79 -4.14
C VAL A 134 10.54 5.40 -4.05
N TRP A 135 11.11 5.35 -2.86
CA TRP A 135 12.52 4.98 -2.67
C TRP A 135 12.79 3.54 -3.15
N PHE A 136 11.97 2.57 -2.72
CA PHE A 136 12.13 1.19 -3.17
C PHE A 136 11.91 1.06 -4.68
N GLY A 137 10.89 1.72 -5.21
CA GLY A 137 10.62 1.74 -6.66
C GLY A 137 11.79 2.34 -7.45
N ALA A 138 12.37 3.45 -6.96
CA ALA A 138 13.52 4.08 -7.58
C ALA A 138 14.77 3.19 -7.54
N ILE A 139 15.07 2.57 -6.39
CA ILE A 139 16.21 1.67 -6.24
C ILE A 139 16.07 0.48 -7.20
N VAL A 140 14.93 -0.19 -7.20
CA VAL A 140 14.69 -1.34 -8.09
C VAL A 140 14.74 -0.90 -9.56
N GLY A 141 14.12 0.23 -9.90
CA GLY A 141 14.17 0.80 -11.26
C GLY A 141 15.60 1.09 -11.72
N LEU A 142 16.42 1.71 -10.88
CA LEU A 142 17.82 2.01 -11.18
C LEU A 142 18.65 0.71 -11.36
N VAL A 143 18.46 -0.26 -10.48
CA VAL A 143 19.13 -1.57 -10.57
C VAL A 143 18.76 -2.26 -11.89
N LEU A 144 17.48 -2.28 -12.26
CA LEU A 144 17.04 -2.88 -13.53
C LEU A 144 17.63 -2.16 -14.74
N VAL A 145 17.68 -0.83 -14.75
CA VAL A 145 18.31 -0.04 -15.82
C VAL A 145 19.80 -0.33 -15.90
N PHE A 146 20.49 -0.44 -14.77
CA PHE A 146 21.92 -0.75 -14.72
C PHE A 146 22.20 -2.16 -15.28
N LEU A 147 21.44 -3.16 -14.85
CA LEU A 147 21.57 -4.55 -15.33
C LEU A 147 21.29 -4.67 -16.83
N THR A 148 20.33 -3.90 -17.36
CA THR A 148 20.05 -3.90 -18.81
C THR A 148 21.16 -3.25 -19.63
N LYS A 149 21.81 -2.20 -19.09
CA LYS A 149 22.92 -1.51 -19.77
C LYS A 149 24.20 -2.34 -19.79
N THR A 150 24.50 -3.05 -18.70
CA THR A 150 25.72 -3.86 -18.57
C THR A 150 25.66 -5.19 -19.32
N GLY A 151 24.46 -5.60 -19.77
CA GLY A 151 24.28 -6.89 -20.47
C GLY A 151 24.50 -8.12 -19.58
N LEU A 152 24.75 -7.95 -18.29
CA LEU A 152 24.87 -9.01 -17.30
C LEU A 152 23.56 -9.81 -17.27
N PHE A 153 23.65 -11.12 -17.39
CA PHE A 153 22.53 -12.07 -17.35
C PHE A 153 21.56 -12.11 -18.56
N GLY A 154 21.94 -11.60 -19.74
CA GLY A 154 21.10 -11.72 -20.93
C GLY A 154 19.76 -10.93 -20.88
N PHE A 155 19.58 -10.04 -19.91
CA PHE A 155 18.38 -9.23 -19.71
C PHE A 155 18.09 -8.21 -20.82
N ARG A 156 19.05 -8.03 -21.76
CA ARG A 156 18.94 -7.08 -22.88
C ARG A 156 17.69 -7.28 -23.77
N LYS A 157 17.03 -8.43 -23.67
CA LYS A 157 15.88 -8.81 -24.50
C LYS A 157 14.51 -8.61 -23.80
N TYR A 158 14.48 -8.44 -22.49
CA TYR A 158 13.24 -8.49 -21.70
C TYR A 158 12.81 -7.17 -21.05
N PHE A 159 13.72 -6.24 -20.79
CA PHE A 159 13.41 -4.94 -20.19
C PHE A 159 13.92 -3.81 -21.09
N THR A 160 13.01 -3.11 -21.73
CA THR A 160 13.27 -1.81 -22.39
C THR A 160 12.94 -0.69 -21.40
N ILE A 161 13.58 0.47 -21.54
CA ILE A 161 13.28 1.70 -20.75
C ILE A 161 11.79 2.11 -20.83
N LYS A 162 11.05 1.53 -21.77
CA LYS A 162 9.60 1.70 -21.95
C LYS A 162 8.75 0.61 -21.26
N SER A 163 9.33 -0.35 -20.55
CA SER A 163 8.54 -1.34 -19.85
C SER A 163 7.94 -0.68 -18.60
N GLU A 164 6.64 -0.58 -18.58
CA GLU A 164 5.86 -0.12 -17.43
C GLU A 164 6.09 -1.06 -16.25
N LEU A 165 6.76 -0.56 -15.22
CA LEU A 165 6.90 -1.28 -13.95
C LEU A 165 5.60 -1.11 -13.17
N PRO A 166 4.99 -2.20 -12.69
CA PRO A 166 3.83 -2.12 -11.83
C PRO A 166 4.24 -1.39 -10.53
N PHE A 167 3.51 -0.33 -10.17
CA PHE A 167 3.87 0.51 -9.02
C PHE A 167 3.21 0.03 -7.71
N ALA A 168 2.07 -0.66 -7.81
CA ALA A 168 1.35 -1.15 -6.64
C ALA A 168 2.19 -2.04 -5.68
N PRO A 169 3.08 -2.94 -6.13
CA PRO A 169 3.94 -3.70 -5.24
C PRO A 169 4.82 -2.84 -4.34
N PHE A 170 5.32 -1.72 -4.86
CA PHE A 170 6.17 -0.79 -4.09
C PHE A 170 5.36 0.02 -3.08
N ILE A 171 4.15 0.46 -3.47
CA ILE A 171 3.22 1.11 -2.54
C ILE A 171 2.90 0.15 -1.38
N ILE A 172 2.52 -1.07 -1.70
CA ILE A 172 2.14 -2.09 -0.70
C ILE A 172 3.33 -2.43 0.21
N LEU A 173 4.55 -2.53 -0.35
CA LEU A 173 5.75 -2.76 0.45
C LEU A 173 6.02 -1.61 1.42
N GLY A 174 5.91 -0.36 0.99
CA GLY A 174 6.03 0.82 1.86
C GLY A 174 4.98 0.83 2.98
N VAL A 175 3.74 0.44 2.66
CA VAL A 175 2.65 0.30 3.63
C VAL A 175 2.93 -0.81 4.65
N LEU A 176 3.36 -1.98 4.20
CA LEU A 176 3.68 -3.11 5.07
C LEU A 176 4.82 -2.77 6.03
N LEU A 177 5.86 -2.10 5.55
CA LEU A 177 6.96 -1.64 6.41
C LEU A 177 6.48 -0.63 7.44
N ASN A 178 5.63 0.32 7.05
CA ASN A 178 5.07 1.29 7.99
C ASN A 178 4.15 0.60 9.02
N LEU A 179 3.26 -0.30 8.59
CA LEU A 179 2.35 -1.04 9.46
C LEU A 179 3.09 -1.93 10.47
N LEU A 180 4.10 -2.68 10.03
CA LEU A 180 4.80 -3.67 10.87
C LEU A 180 5.83 -3.01 11.79
N PHE A 181 6.58 -2.03 11.30
CA PHE A 181 7.72 -1.44 12.00
C PHE A 181 7.48 0.00 12.46
N GLN A 182 6.32 0.59 12.16
CA GLN A 182 5.98 1.98 12.48
C GLN A 182 7.08 2.97 12.05
N VAL A 183 7.66 2.74 10.86
CA VAL A 183 8.73 3.58 10.33
C VAL A 183 8.14 4.94 9.95
N ASN A 184 8.45 5.94 10.77
CA ASN A 184 8.14 7.34 10.48
C ASN A 184 9.37 7.96 9.83
N VAL A 185 9.20 8.52 8.63
CA VAL A 185 10.27 9.19 7.88
C VAL A 185 10.32 10.68 8.25
N PHE A 186 9.26 11.18 8.92
CA PHE A 186 9.12 12.57 9.36
C PHE A 186 8.83 12.66 10.85
#